data_358181af11a3b462b52c2160ba082129
#
_entry.id   358181af11a3b462b52c2160ba082129
#
_cell.length_a   1.000
_cell.length_b   1.000
_cell.length_c   1.000
_cell.angle_alpha   90.00
_cell.angle_beta   90.00
_cell.angle_gamma   90.00
#
_symmetry.space_group_name_H-M   'P 1'
#
loop_
_entity.id
_entity.type
_entity.pdbx_description
1 polymer ?
#
loop_
_entity_poly.entity_id
_entity_poly.type
_entity_poly.pdbx_seq_one_letter_code
_entity_poly.pdbx_strand_id
1 'polypeptide(L)'
;MKKGVLGLVFALLSVYTWAQPGKTIDKIIGGVGAEVVLLSDLENAKFELTQGKSQLPAGKECSIFENLMYQKLLLHQAKVDSVEVTDGEVNAQVEKRITYYVEMLGSVEQFEAYYGKPISQLKVDFFDMIRDQLLTQKKQEEITKNVKITPSQVLKYYQSLPVDSLPLIGEQVQYSQIVIAPLIPESENQQVIHFLDSIRNDIASGRTSMTIQARRHSEDPGSKFKGGCYDMIKKGSFVPEYESAVFTTDEGNYSPVFKSTYGYHFVKVVEKRGEYYRACHILMSPKIKEEDFNRCKAQIDSVYNELKAKKLSFNAAAARFSTDEETKNQAGKIMNMQTGGTRHDVATLTAELNLTLSKLKEGELSEPQLAKQPNGKEAYVIYMLDARLPAHRANMEQDYELFQAKTESIERQNATDVWVGKSLKKNYSFMDEQFKNCTFQFNWNKK
;
A
#
# COMPACT_ATOMS: atom_id res chain seq x y z
N MET A 1 -87.27 -27.33 35.15
CA MET A 1 -86.46 -28.23 35.97
C MET A 1 -85.63 -29.10 35.06
N LYS A 2 -84.33 -28.85 34.99
CA LYS A 2 -83.24 -29.84 34.82
C LYS A 2 -81.92 -29.06 34.73
N LYS A 3 -81.08 -29.22 35.74
CA LYS A 3 -79.76 -28.69 35.89
C LYS A 3 -78.83 -29.49 34.99
N GLY A 4 -78.07 -28.83 34.17
CA GLY A 4 -76.96 -29.42 33.41
C GLY A 4 -75.64 -28.85 33.94
N VAL A 5 -74.81 -29.72 34.50
CA VAL A 5 -73.48 -29.46 35.03
C VAL A 5 -72.47 -29.32 33.85
N LEU A 6 -71.82 -28.18 33.75
CA LEU A 6 -70.78 -27.96 32.77
C LEU A 6 -69.45 -28.33 33.43
N GLY A 7 -68.84 -29.45 33.02
CA GLY A 7 -67.54 -29.90 33.47
C GLY A 7 -66.43 -29.17 32.73
N LEU A 8 -65.63 -28.47 33.49
CA LEU A 8 -64.40 -27.74 32.99
C LEU A 8 -63.26 -28.75 32.86
N VAL A 9 -62.91 -29.12 31.62
CA VAL A 9 -61.71 -29.93 31.31
C VAL A 9 -60.55 -29.00 31.17
N PHE A 10 -59.68 -29.00 32.19
CA PHE A 10 -58.39 -28.28 32.14
C PHE A 10 -57.40 -29.13 31.34
N ALA A 11 -57.22 -28.83 30.06
CA ALA A 11 -56.15 -29.43 29.25
C ALA A 11 -54.82 -28.79 29.62
N LEU A 12 -53.98 -29.51 30.34
CA LEU A 12 -52.58 -29.21 30.57
C LEU A 12 -51.79 -29.27 29.22
N LEU A 13 -51.66 -28.15 28.56
CA LEU A 13 -50.70 -27.99 27.48
C LEU A 13 -49.27 -27.91 28.08
N SER A 14 -48.61 -29.08 28.11
CA SER A 14 -47.15 -29.14 28.34
C SER A 14 -46.44 -28.48 27.16
N VAL A 15 -46.02 -27.22 27.36
CA VAL A 15 -45.12 -26.51 26.43
C VAL A 15 -43.76 -27.18 26.53
N TYR A 16 -43.46 -28.06 25.59
CA TYR A 16 -42.11 -28.52 25.36
C TYR A 16 -41.31 -27.32 24.87
N THR A 17 -40.60 -26.63 25.77
CA THR A 17 -39.54 -25.69 25.39
C THR A 17 -38.42 -26.52 24.78
N TRP A 18 -38.34 -26.53 23.48
CA TRP A 18 -37.13 -26.94 22.80
C TRP A 18 -36.07 -25.93 23.13
N ALA A 19 -35.18 -26.28 24.08
CA ALA A 19 -33.94 -25.54 24.24
C ALA A 19 -33.20 -25.63 22.91
N GLN A 20 -33.14 -24.52 22.16
CA GLN A 20 -32.26 -24.44 21.00
C GLN A 20 -30.87 -24.76 21.53
N PRO A 21 -30.11 -25.69 20.90
CA PRO A 21 -28.70 -25.86 21.27
C PRO A 21 -28.04 -24.49 21.14
N GLY A 22 -27.50 -24.01 22.27
CA GLY A 22 -26.86 -22.70 22.31
C GLY A 22 -25.83 -22.64 21.19
N LYS A 23 -25.96 -21.65 20.29
CA LYS A 23 -24.93 -21.38 19.31
C LYS A 23 -23.64 -21.17 20.10
N THR A 24 -22.69 -22.08 19.96
CA THR A 24 -21.34 -21.89 20.50
C THR A 24 -20.81 -20.60 19.90
N ILE A 25 -20.63 -19.57 20.71
CA ILE A 25 -20.25 -18.25 20.25
C ILE A 25 -18.86 -18.33 19.61
N ASP A 26 -17.92 -19.06 20.24
CA ASP A 26 -16.63 -19.48 19.70
C ASP A 26 -16.04 -20.58 20.58
N LYS A 27 -15.01 -21.30 20.10
CA LYS A 27 -14.34 -22.35 20.87
C LYS A 27 -12.84 -22.05 20.97
N ILE A 28 -12.30 -22.12 22.19
CA ILE A 28 -10.84 -22.06 22.37
C ILE A 28 -10.28 -23.42 21.94
N ILE A 29 -9.39 -23.41 20.95
CA ILE A 29 -8.77 -24.61 20.36
C ILE A 29 -7.29 -24.74 20.71
N GLY A 30 -6.69 -23.71 21.32
CA GLY A 30 -5.31 -23.70 21.82
C GLY A 30 -4.94 -22.40 22.49
N GLY A 31 -3.73 -22.33 23.03
CA GLY A 31 -3.24 -21.10 23.64
C GLY A 31 -1.82 -21.20 24.16
N VAL A 32 -1.21 -20.04 24.38
CA VAL A 32 0.13 -19.88 24.93
C VAL A 32 0.12 -18.76 25.96
N GLY A 33 0.43 -19.06 27.21
CA GLY A 33 0.37 -18.09 28.30
C GLY A 33 -1.05 -17.54 28.45
N ALA A 34 -1.21 -16.22 28.32
CA ALA A 34 -2.51 -15.55 28.39
C ALA A 34 -3.24 -15.44 27.02
N GLU A 35 -2.57 -15.80 25.93
CA GLU A 35 -3.11 -15.65 24.58
C GLU A 35 -3.77 -16.94 24.12
N VAL A 36 -4.98 -16.84 23.59
CA VAL A 36 -5.78 -17.99 23.13
C VAL A 36 -5.92 -18.00 21.61
N VAL A 37 -6.05 -19.19 21.04
CA VAL A 37 -6.43 -19.42 19.64
C VAL A 37 -7.88 -19.87 19.62
N LEU A 38 -8.71 -19.17 18.87
CA LEU A 38 -10.12 -19.47 18.70
C LEU A 38 -10.35 -20.31 17.44
N LEU A 39 -11.46 -21.05 17.43
CA LEU A 39 -11.88 -21.80 16.24
C LEU A 39 -12.12 -20.84 15.06
N SER A 40 -12.69 -19.66 15.33
CA SER A 40 -12.87 -18.62 14.32
C SER A 40 -11.56 -18.12 13.73
N ASP A 41 -10.46 -18.03 14.52
CA ASP A 41 -9.15 -17.67 14.00
C ASP A 41 -8.68 -18.68 12.93
N LEU A 42 -8.87 -19.97 13.23
CA LEU A 42 -8.50 -21.05 12.31
C LEU A 42 -9.35 -21.02 11.04
N GLU A 43 -10.67 -20.87 11.15
CA GLU A 43 -11.55 -20.82 9.99
C GLU A 43 -11.30 -19.60 9.11
N ASN A 44 -11.00 -18.44 9.71
CA ASN A 44 -10.60 -17.24 8.97
C ASN A 44 -9.27 -17.46 8.24
N ALA A 45 -8.27 -18.05 8.89
CA ALA A 45 -6.98 -18.33 8.25
C ALA A 45 -7.12 -19.36 7.11
N LYS A 46 -8.01 -20.35 7.24
CA LYS A 46 -8.36 -21.28 6.17
C LYS A 46 -9.02 -20.57 4.99
N PHE A 47 -9.99 -19.69 5.28
CA PHE A 47 -10.70 -18.93 4.25
C PHE A 47 -9.74 -18.02 3.45
N GLU A 48 -8.84 -17.30 4.12
CA GLU A 48 -7.83 -16.47 3.48
C GLU A 48 -6.91 -17.27 2.55
N LEU A 49 -6.41 -18.43 3.01
CA LEU A 49 -5.54 -19.28 2.20
C LEU A 49 -6.22 -19.86 0.97
N THR A 50 -7.52 -20.17 1.07
CA THR A 50 -8.26 -20.76 -0.03
C THR A 50 -8.94 -19.71 -0.91
N GLN A 51 -8.91 -18.43 -0.54
CA GLN A 51 -9.72 -17.36 -1.15
C GLN A 51 -11.20 -17.78 -1.29
N GLY A 52 -11.68 -18.62 -0.36
CA GLY A 52 -13.02 -19.16 -0.35
C GLY A 52 -13.35 -20.18 -1.45
N LYS A 53 -12.36 -20.68 -2.21
CA LYS A 53 -12.62 -21.42 -3.46
C LYS A 53 -12.25 -22.90 -3.48
N SER A 54 -11.47 -23.41 -2.55
CA SER A 54 -11.08 -24.83 -2.61
C SER A 54 -10.95 -25.50 -1.24
N GLN A 55 -11.04 -26.85 -1.25
CA GLN A 55 -10.74 -27.64 -0.06
C GLN A 55 -9.25 -27.56 0.24
N LEU A 56 -8.90 -27.38 1.51
CA LEU A 56 -7.53 -27.43 1.96
C LEU A 56 -6.93 -28.82 1.71
N PRO A 57 -5.68 -28.91 1.21
CA PRO A 57 -4.98 -30.19 1.16
C PRO A 57 -4.90 -30.83 2.55
N ALA A 58 -4.95 -32.15 2.61
CA ALA A 58 -4.83 -32.88 3.85
C ALA A 58 -3.59 -32.49 4.65
N GLY A 59 -3.71 -32.28 5.95
CA GLY A 59 -2.61 -31.86 6.85
C GLY A 59 -2.32 -30.35 6.88
N LYS A 60 -2.84 -29.56 5.95
CA LYS A 60 -2.63 -28.09 5.97
C LYS A 60 -3.27 -27.41 7.18
N GLU A 61 -4.38 -27.93 7.70
CA GLU A 61 -5.01 -27.39 8.89
C GLU A 61 -4.08 -27.43 10.12
N CYS A 62 -3.32 -28.53 10.28
CA CYS A 62 -2.32 -28.64 11.34
C CYS A 62 -1.25 -27.54 11.24
N SER A 63 -0.75 -27.25 10.05
CA SER A 63 0.26 -26.20 9.84
C SER A 63 -0.28 -24.80 10.04
N ILE A 64 -1.57 -24.56 9.71
CA ILE A 64 -2.23 -23.28 9.98
C ILE A 64 -2.39 -23.11 11.50
N PHE A 65 -2.88 -24.12 12.18
CA PHE A 65 -3.02 -24.08 13.63
C PHE A 65 -1.66 -23.84 14.33
N GLU A 66 -0.61 -24.54 13.91
CA GLU A 66 0.74 -24.31 14.46
C GLU A 66 1.22 -22.88 14.25
N ASN A 67 0.95 -22.29 13.07
CA ASN A 67 1.30 -20.89 12.82
C ASN A 67 0.51 -19.93 13.73
N LEU A 68 -0.78 -20.19 13.98
CA LEU A 68 -1.55 -19.40 14.95
C LEU A 68 -0.96 -19.51 16.36
N MET A 69 -0.61 -20.71 16.80
CA MET A 69 0.07 -20.93 18.11
C MET A 69 1.40 -20.18 18.18
N TYR A 70 2.17 -20.19 17.10
CA TYR A 70 3.42 -19.44 17.01
C TYR A 70 3.20 -17.91 17.13
N GLN A 71 2.20 -17.37 16.45
CA GLN A 71 1.84 -15.95 16.57
C GLN A 71 1.43 -15.59 18.01
N LYS A 72 0.63 -16.45 18.68
CA LYS A 72 0.25 -16.24 20.07
C LYS A 72 1.46 -16.32 21.01
N LEU A 73 2.44 -17.20 20.76
CA LEU A 73 3.69 -17.25 21.50
C LEU A 73 4.49 -15.95 21.38
N LEU A 74 4.62 -15.41 20.15
CA LEU A 74 5.30 -14.14 19.91
C LEU A 74 4.59 -12.99 20.62
N LEU A 75 3.26 -12.91 20.51
CA LEU A 75 2.45 -11.87 21.14
C LEU A 75 2.57 -11.93 22.68
N HIS A 76 2.42 -13.14 23.24
CA HIS A 76 2.57 -13.34 24.69
C HIS A 76 3.94 -12.86 25.16
N GLN A 77 5.01 -13.27 24.47
CA GLN A 77 6.36 -12.89 24.86
C GLN A 77 6.64 -11.39 24.62
N ALA A 78 6.07 -10.79 23.58
CA ALA A 78 6.16 -9.34 23.36
C ALA A 78 5.55 -8.56 24.53
N LYS A 79 4.40 -9.02 25.06
CA LYS A 79 3.74 -8.42 26.23
C LYS A 79 4.55 -8.64 27.50
N VAL A 80 5.09 -9.85 27.71
CA VAL A 80 5.94 -10.17 28.87
C VAL A 80 7.23 -9.34 28.87
N ASP A 81 7.86 -9.17 27.73
CA ASP A 81 9.10 -8.42 27.57
C ASP A 81 8.86 -6.90 27.41
N SER A 82 7.60 -6.45 27.55
CA SER A 82 7.21 -5.03 27.47
C SER A 82 7.69 -4.36 26.17
N VAL A 83 7.52 -5.04 25.02
CA VAL A 83 7.83 -4.45 23.73
C VAL A 83 6.91 -3.24 23.49
N GLU A 84 7.51 -2.09 23.19
CA GLU A 84 6.78 -0.85 23.03
C GLU A 84 6.25 -0.66 21.60
N VAL A 85 4.95 -0.38 21.51
CA VAL A 85 4.26 0.08 20.31
C VAL A 85 3.42 1.30 20.68
N THR A 86 3.70 2.43 20.06
CA THR A 86 2.97 3.68 20.36
C THR A 86 1.63 3.72 19.66
N ASP A 87 0.66 4.43 20.26
CA ASP A 87 -0.66 4.64 19.64
C ASP A 87 -0.55 5.37 18.28
N GLY A 88 0.48 6.22 18.12
CA GLY A 88 0.76 6.88 16.85
C GLY A 88 1.13 5.91 15.74
N GLU A 89 2.00 4.91 16.03
CA GLU A 89 2.36 3.85 15.07
C GLU A 89 1.14 3.00 14.70
N VAL A 90 0.30 2.65 15.69
CA VAL A 90 -0.91 1.86 15.45
C VAL A 90 -1.88 2.64 14.55
N ASN A 91 -2.18 3.90 14.90
CA ASN A 91 -3.11 4.73 14.14
C ASN A 91 -2.63 4.94 12.69
N ALA A 92 -1.34 5.15 12.47
CA ALA A 92 -0.78 5.28 11.13
C ALA A 92 -1.01 4.02 10.28
N GLN A 93 -0.86 2.83 10.86
CA GLN A 93 -1.13 1.56 10.16
C GLN A 93 -2.62 1.30 9.97
N VAL A 94 -3.48 1.69 10.94
CA VAL A 94 -4.94 1.64 10.79
C VAL A 94 -5.39 2.50 9.61
N GLU A 95 -4.95 3.75 9.54
CA GLU A 95 -5.31 4.66 8.45
C GLU A 95 -4.82 4.11 7.10
N LYS A 96 -3.58 3.63 7.02
CA LYS A 96 -3.03 3.02 5.80
C LYS A 96 -3.84 1.83 5.33
N ARG A 97 -4.25 0.94 6.24
CA ARG A 97 -5.05 -0.24 5.93
C ARG A 97 -6.45 0.12 5.45
N ILE A 98 -7.09 1.10 6.11
CA ILE A 98 -8.41 1.60 5.72
C ILE A 98 -8.36 2.25 4.35
N THR A 99 -7.38 3.13 4.10
CA THR A 99 -7.18 3.77 2.80
C THR A 99 -7.05 2.72 1.70
N TYR A 100 -6.20 1.71 1.90
CA TYR A 100 -6.03 0.62 0.95
C TYR A 100 -7.35 -0.10 0.62
N TYR A 101 -8.16 -0.44 1.64
CA TYR A 101 -9.43 -1.12 1.40
C TYR A 101 -10.48 -0.20 0.76
N VAL A 102 -10.51 1.07 1.14
CA VAL A 102 -11.40 2.06 0.52
C VAL A 102 -11.06 2.24 -0.96
N GLU A 103 -9.78 2.33 -1.31
CA GLU A 103 -9.32 2.40 -2.71
C GLU A 103 -9.67 1.12 -3.49
N MET A 104 -9.47 -0.05 -2.90
CA MET A 104 -9.78 -1.35 -3.50
C MET A 104 -11.28 -1.55 -3.73
N LEU A 105 -12.12 -1.10 -2.80
CA LEU A 105 -13.58 -1.21 -2.87
C LEU A 105 -14.25 -0.04 -3.60
N GLY A 106 -13.51 1.05 -3.86
CA GLY A 106 -13.94 2.19 -4.65
C GLY A 106 -14.48 3.37 -3.87
N SER A 107 -15.02 3.19 -2.65
CA SER A 107 -15.47 4.30 -1.79
C SER A 107 -15.61 3.90 -0.32
N VAL A 108 -15.72 4.92 0.56
CA VAL A 108 -15.99 4.72 2.00
C VAL A 108 -17.33 4.02 2.22
N GLU A 109 -18.37 4.40 1.47
CA GLU A 109 -19.70 3.81 1.59
C GLU A 109 -19.68 2.31 1.23
N GLN A 110 -18.93 1.92 0.21
CA GLN A 110 -18.78 0.52 -0.17
C GLN A 110 -17.97 -0.27 0.87
N PHE A 111 -16.95 0.35 1.45
CA PHE A 111 -16.19 -0.22 2.55
C PHE A 111 -17.05 -0.44 3.80
N GLU A 112 -17.84 0.58 4.23
CA GLU A 112 -18.76 0.47 5.36
C GLU A 112 -19.86 -0.57 5.11
N ALA A 113 -20.39 -0.64 3.89
CA ALA A 113 -21.39 -1.64 3.50
C ALA A 113 -20.82 -3.07 3.51
N TYR A 114 -19.56 -3.24 3.08
CA TYR A 114 -18.86 -4.53 3.10
C TYR A 114 -18.68 -5.09 4.51
N TYR A 115 -18.26 -4.23 5.45
CA TYR A 115 -18.05 -4.62 6.85
C TYR A 115 -19.30 -4.51 7.72
N GLY A 116 -20.36 -3.87 7.24
CA GLY A 116 -21.62 -3.66 7.98
C GLY A 116 -21.46 -2.72 9.19
N LYS A 117 -20.41 -1.89 9.22
CA LYS A 117 -20.07 -1.00 10.32
C LYS A 117 -19.53 0.33 9.79
N PRO A 118 -19.77 1.44 10.49
CA PRO A 118 -19.18 2.72 10.13
C PRO A 118 -17.65 2.72 10.32
N ILE A 119 -16.93 3.51 9.51
CA ILE A 119 -15.46 3.59 9.51
C ILE A 119 -14.89 3.93 10.89
N SER A 120 -15.61 4.75 11.68
CA SER A 120 -15.21 5.10 13.04
C SER A 120 -15.15 3.88 13.98
N GLN A 121 -16.10 2.97 13.84
CA GLN A 121 -16.12 1.72 14.60
C GLN A 121 -15.05 0.75 14.10
N LEU A 122 -14.87 0.67 12.77
CA LEU A 122 -13.83 -0.18 12.17
C LEU A 122 -12.43 0.27 12.57
N LYS A 123 -12.18 1.57 12.74
CA LYS A 123 -10.91 2.07 13.28
C LYS A 123 -10.62 1.53 14.67
N VAL A 124 -11.62 1.48 15.54
CA VAL A 124 -11.48 0.90 16.89
C VAL A 124 -11.24 -0.60 16.81
N ASP A 125 -12.04 -1.32 16.01
CA ASP A 125 -11.91 -2.76 15.85
C ASP A 125 -10.53 -3.17 15.29
N PHE A 126 -9.97 -2.39 14.36
CA PHE A 126 -8.65 -2.63 13.78
C PHE A 126 -7.50 -2.23 14.70
N PHE A 127 -7.72 -1.29 15.61
CA PHE A 127 -6.67 -0.75 16.45
C PHE A 127 -5.99 -1.84 17.30
N ASP A 128 -6.76 -2.65 18.03
CA ASP A 128 -6.21 -3.70 18.87
C ASP A 128 -5.56 -4.81 18.05
N MET A 129 -6.19 -5.21 16.94
CA MET A 129 -5.63 -6.20 16.02
C MET A 129 -4.28 -5.74 15.44
N ILE A 130 -4.18 -4.49 15.01
CA ILE A 130 -2.95 -3.92 14.44
C ILE A 130 -1.90 -3.74 15.52
N ARG A 131 -2.28 -3.35 16.74
CA ARG A 131 -1.35 -3.30 17.89
C ARG A 131 -0.72 -4.67 18.14
N ASP A 132 -1.51 -5.72 18.25
CA ASP A 132 -1.04 -7.08 18.45
C ASP A 132 -0.13 -7.55 17.30
N GLN A 133 -0.47 -7.20 16.07
CA GLN A 133 0.35 -7.48 14.89
C GLN A 133 1.71 -6.76 14.95
N LEU A 134 1.74 -5.49 15.31
CA LEU A 134 2.98 -4.72 15.46
C LEU A 134 3.85 -5.25 16.62
N LEU A 135 3.24 -5.62 17.75
CA LEU A 135 3.96 -6.26 18.85
C LEU A 135 4.63 -7.56 18.41
N THR A 136 3.89 -8.41 17.70
CA THR A 136 4.39 -9.68 17.14
C THR A 136 5.53 -9.44 16.17
N GLN A 137 5.38 -8.48 15.26
CA GLN A 137 6.40 -8.12 14.28
C GLN A 137 7.68 -7.60 14.97
N LYS A 138 7.56 -6.62 15.89
CA LYS A 138 8.71 -6.08 16.61
C LYS A 138 9.44 -7.17 17.42
N LYS A 139 8.67 -8.10 18.01
CA LYS A 139 9.29 -9.24 18.72
C LYS A 139 10.07 -10.16 17.77
N GLN A 140 9.53 -10.46 16.60
CA GLN A 140 10.24 -11.25 15.60
C GLN A 140 11.49 -10.55 15.09
N GLU A 141 11.43 -9.24 14.86
CA GLU A 141 12.59 -8.43 14.50
C GLU A 141 13.66 -8.46 15.60
N GLU A 142 13.26 -8.36 16.88
CA GLU A 142 14.17 -8.46 18.02
C GLU A 142 14.89 -9.80 18.08
N ILE A 143 14.19 -10.91 17.85
CA ILE A 143 14.76 -12.26 17.85
C ILE A 143 15.83 -12.38 16.77
N THR A 144 15.62 -11.78 15.62
CA THR A 144 16.46 -11.94 14.43
C THR A 144 17.45 -10.78 14.20
N LYS A 145 17.41 -9.70 15.00
CA LYS A 145 18.22 -8.48 14.78
C LYS A 145 19.73 -8.72 14.78
N ASN A 146 20.20 -9.74 15.48
CA ASN A 146 21.61 -10.06 15.61
C ASN A 146 22.06 -11.16 14.64
N VAL A 147 21.16 -11.66 13.78
CA VAL A 147 21.52 -12.63 12.75
C VAL A 147 22.39 -11.93 11.71
N LYS A 148 23.62 -12.37 11.61
CA LYS A 148 24.58 -11.91 10.60
C LYS A 148 25.05 -13.13 9.84
N ILE A 149 25.12 -13.01 8.53
CA ILE A 149 25.64 -14.05 7.67
C ILE A 149 27.01 -13.67 7.14
N THR A 150 27.82 -14.67 6.88
CA THR A 150 29.15 -14.52 6.30
C THR A 150 29.16 -15.00 4.84
N PRO A 151 30.05 -14.48 3.99
CA PRO A 151 30.20 -14.99 2.62
C PRO A 151 30.44 -16.51 2.54
N SER A 152 31.13 -17.07 3.55
CA SER A 152 31.34 -18.52 3.65
C SER A 152 30.04 -19.31 3.83
N GLN A 153 29.07 -18.78 4.61
CA GLN A 153 27.76 -19.40 4.79
C GLN A 153 26.96 -19.34 3.48
N VAL A 154 27.02 -18.22 2.78
CA VAL A 154 26.36 -18.06 1.47
C VAL A 154 26.93 -19.07 0.47
N LEU A 155 28.25 -19.19 0.40
CA LEU A 155 28.91 -20.18 -0.47
C LEU A 155 28.52 -21.61 -0.11
N LYS A 156 28.50 -21.95 1.18
CA LYS A 156 28.09 -23.28 1.67
C LYS A 156 26.63 -23.59 1.29
N TYR A 157 25.74 -22.63 1.43
CA TYR A 157 24.35 -22.78 1.01
C TYR A 157 24.28 -23.06 -0.50
N TYR A 158 24.93 -22.23 -1.33
CA TYR A 158 24.97 -22.42 -2.78
C TYR A 158 25.46 -23.80 -3.15
N GLN A 159 26.58 -24.27 -2.56
CA GLN A 159 27.16 -25.59 -2.80
C GLN A 159 26.26 -26.75 -2.36
N SER A 160 25.33 -26.51 -1.43
CA SER A 160 24.38 -27.55 -0.99
C SER A 160 23.20 -27.73 -1.96
N LEU A 161 23.03 -26.84 -2.93
CA LEU A 161 21.94 -26.91 -3.88
C LEU A 161 22.28 -27.77 -5.07
N PRO A 162 21.41 -28.73 -5.46
CA PRO A 162 21.57 -29.45 -6.73
C PRO A 162 21.56 -28.45 -7.90
N VAL A 163 22.40 -28.63 -8.88
CA VAL A 163 22.52 -27.75 -10.05
C VAL A 163 21.16 -27.55 -10.74
N ASP A 164 20.36 -28.60 -10.82
CA ASP A 164 19.03 -28.57 -11.46
C ASP A 164 17.98 -27.81 -10.64
N SER A 165 18.22 -27.60 -9.36
CA SER A 165 17.33 -26.81 -8.48
C SER A 165 17.65 -25.30 -8.49
N LEU A 166 18.77 -24.89 -9.10
CA LEU A 166 19.11 -23.48 -9.22
C LEU A 166 18.10 -22.79 -10.15
N PRO A 167 17.54 -21.66 -9.74
CA PRO A 167 16.52 -20.96 -10.55
C PRO A 167 17.11 -20.49 -11.88
N LEU A 168 16.26 -20.46 -12.89
CA LEU A 168 16.56 -19.80 -14.16
C LEU A 168 16.23 -18.30 -13.98
N ILE A 169 17.25 -17.49 -14.16
CA ILE A 169 17.12 -16.02 -14.15
C ILE A 169 16.86 -15.62 -15.59
N GLY A 170 15.80 -14.83 -15.80
CA GLY A 170 15.47 -14.27 -17.10
C GLY A 170 16.53 -13.28 -17.58
N GLU A 171 16.40 -12.84 -18.83
CA GLU A 171 17.24 -11.75 -19.32
C GLU A 171 17.01 -10.48 -18.50
N GLN A 172 18.11 -9.87 -18.06
CA GLN A 172 18.09 -8.63 -17.27
C GLN A 172 18.86 -7.53 -17.98
N VAL A 173 18.41 -6.29 -17.72
CA VAL A 173 19.08 -5.09 -18.21
C VAL A 173 19.34 -4.12 -17.08
N GLN A 174 20.45 -3.39 -17.21
CA GLN A 174 20.69 -2.16 -16.44
C GLN A 174 20.62 -1.01 -17.43
N TYR A 175 19.93 0.05 -17.08
CA TYR A 175 19.77 1.20 -17.95
C TYR A 175 19.65 2.50 -17.16
N SER A 176 20.03 3.55 -17.81
CA SER A 176 20.01 4.92 -17.28
C SER A 176 19.13 5.80 -18.15
N GLN A 177 18.60 6.89 -17.60
CA GLN A 177 17.77 7.83 -18.32
C GLN A 177 18.18 9.28 -18.08
N ILE A 178 17.92 10.12 -19.06
CA ILE A 178 17.87 11.58 -18.94
C ILE A 178 16.47 12.01 -19.32
N VAL A 179 15.77 12.63 -18.41
CA VAL A 179 14.38 13.07 -18.61
C VAL A 179 14.34 14.58 -18.67
N ILE A 180 13.72 15.13 -19.72
CA ILE A 180 13.41 16.56 -19.80
C ILE A 180 11.90 16.72 -19.94
N ALA A 181 11.27 17.01 -18.80
CA ALA A 181 9.83 17.24 -18.70
C ALA A 181 9.52 18.72 -18.89
N PRO A 182 8.40 19.05 -19.53
CA PRO A 182 7.97 20.44 -19.62
C PRO A 182 7.65 20.98 -18.22
N LEU A 183 8.29 22.07 -17.86
CA LEU A 183 7.98 22.83 -16.66
C LEU A 183 6.88 23.82 -16.98
N ILE A 184 5.89 23.89 -16.11
CA ILE A 184 4.85 24.90 -16.19
C ILE A 184 5.50 26.26 -15.88
N PRO A 185 5.52 27.21 -16.83
CA PRO A 185 6.09 28.53 -16.57
C PRO A 185 5.35 29.24 -15.45
N GLU A 186 6.07 30.01 -14.62
CA GLU A 186 5.43 30.77 -13.54
C GLU A 186 4.38 31.76 -14.07
N SER A 187 4.56 32.26 -15.29
CA SER A 187 3.55 33.08 -15.96
C SER A 187 2.21 32.36 -16.15
N GLU A 188 2.21 31.06 -16.43
CA GLU A 188 0.97 30.26 -16.54
C GLU A 188 0.30 30.06 -15.17
N ASN A 189 1.10 29.82 -14.13
CA ASN A 189 0.61 29.78 -12.75
C ASN A 189 -0.10 31.10 -12.41
N GLN A 190 0.55 32.23 -12.68
CA GLN A 190 0.00 33.55 -12.39
C GLN A 190 -1.25 33.84 -13.23
N GLN A 191 -1.31 33.41 -14.49
CA GLN A 191 -2.51 33.56 -15.30
C GLN A 191 -3.71 32.81 -14.69
N VAL A 192 -3.49 31.56 -14.22
CA VAL A 192 -4.56 30.77 -13.56
C VAL A 192 -4.99 31.45 -12.27
N ILE A 193 -4.05 31.90 -11.45
CA ILE A 193 -4.35 32.60 -10.19
C ILE A 193 -5.18 33.87 -10.46
N HIS A 194 -4.75 34.73 -11.37
CA HIS A 194 -5.46 35.95 -11.72
C HIS A 194 -6.83 35.68 -12.30
N PHE A 195 -6.97 34.64 -13.11
CA PHE A 195 -8.24 34.23 -13.68
C PHE A 195 -9.21 33.74 -12.61
N LEU A 196 -8.74 32.89 -11.68
CA LEU A 196 -9.55 32.43 -10.54
C LEU A 196 -9.95 33.59 -9.61
N ASP A 197 -9.05 34.53 -9.36
CA ASP A 197 -9.35 35.73 -8.58
C ASP A 197 -10.42 36.60 -9.28
N SER A 198 -10.35 36.77 -10.60
CA SER A 198 -11.36 37.44 -11.39
C SER A 198 -12.74 36.77 -11.26
N ILE A 199 -12.78 35.44 -11.45
CA ILE A 199 -14.03 34.66 -11.29
C ILE A 199 -14.57 34.81 -9.87
N ARG A 200 -13.73 34.68 -8.85
CA ARG A 200 -14.12 34.83 -7.45
C ARG A 200 -14.77 36.22 -7.19
N ASN A 201 -14.15 37.30 -7.68
CA ASN A 201 -14.62 38.65 -7.53
C ASN A 201 -15.95 38.88 -8.29
N ASP A 202 -16.12 38.27 -9.46
CA ASP A 202 -17.36 38.33 -10.24
C ASP A 202 -18.50 37.61 -9.52
N ILE A 203 -18.22 36.47 -8.90
CA ILE A 203 -19.22 35.76 -8.09
C ILE A 203 -19.55 36.54 -6.82
N ALA A 204 -18.55 37.07 -6.11
CA ALA A 204 -18.74 37.83 -4.88
C ALA A 204 -19.54 39.11 -5.10
N SER A 205 -19.36 39.76 -6.27
CA SER A 205 -20.15 40.97 -6.64
C SER A 205 -21.53 40.69 -7.24
N GLY A 206 -21.90 39.40 -7.40
CA GLY A 206 -23.21 39.02 -7.96
C GLY A 206 -23.31 39.14 -9.49
N ARG A 207 -22.20 39.42 -10.21
CA ARG A 207 -22.19 39.49 -11.68
C ARG A 207 -22.41 38.14 -12.34
N THR A 208 -22.08 37.07 -11.64
CA THR A 208 -22.27 35.70 -12.06
C THR A 208 -22.54 34.78 -10.86
N SER A 209 -22.79 33.49 -11.10
CA SER A 209 -23.00 32.53 -10.01
C SER A 209 -21.90 31.47 -9.95
N MET A 210 -21.65 30.91 -8.76
CA MET A 210 -20.75 29.81 -8.53
C MET A 210 -21.03 28.62 -9.48
N THR A 211 -22.31 28.26 -9.62
CA THR A 211 -22.78 27.17 -10.48
C THR A 211 -22.42 27.38 -11.95
N ILE A 212 -22.58 28.57 -12.48
CA ILE A 212 -22.26 28.90 -13.87
C ILE A 212 -20.75 28.78 -14.08
N GLN A 213 -19.95 29.37 -13.22
CA GLN A 213 -18.52 29.43 -13.33
C GLN A 213 -17.88 28.04 -13.11
N ALA A 214 -18.37 27.26 -12.15
CA ALA A 214 -17.91 25.89 -11.92
C ALA A 214 -18.16 25.00 -13.15
N ARG A 215 -19.37 25.05 -13.71
CA ARG A 215 -19.68 24.28 -14.94
C ARG A 215 -18.80 24.65 -16.11
N ARG A 216 -18.45 25.93 -16.25
CA ARG A 216 -17.68 26.45 -17.38
C ARG A 216 -16.18 26.18 -17.21
N HIS A 217 -15.65 26.39 -16.03
CA HIS A 217 -14.19 26.49 -15.83
C HIS A 217 -13.61 25.45 -14.87
N SER A 218 -14.38 24.88 -13.92
CA SER A 218 -13.81 23.91 -12.99
C SER A 218 -13.35 22.64 -13.71
N GLU A 219 -12.19 22.17 -13.32
CA GLU A 219 -11.60 20.89 -13.78
C GLU A 219 -11.87 19.76 -12.78
N ASP A 220 -12.56 20.04 -11.66
CA ASP A 220 -12.94 18.99 -10.70
C ASP A 220 -14.14 18.18 -11.22
N PRO A 221 -13.95 16.89 -11.58
CA PRO A 221 -15.03 16.07 -12.13
C PRO A 221 -16.13 15.76 -11.11
N GLY A 222 -15.81 15.76 -9.80
CA GLY A 222 -16.72 15.40 -8.73
C GLY A 222 -17.79 16.47 -8.43
N SER A 223 -17.44 17.76 -8.59
CA SER A 223 -18.31 18.89 -8.25
C SER A 223 -18.68 19.78 -9.43
N LYS A 224 -17.95 19.75 -10.54
CA LYS A 224 -18.17 20.60 -11.72
C LYS A 224 -19.65 20.73 -12.10
N PHE A 225 -20.33 19.60 -12.24
CA PHE A 225 -21.72 19.53 -12.66
C PHE A 225 -22.74 19.74 -11.54
N LYS A 226 -22.27 19.76 -10.28
CA LYS A 226 -23.03 20.07 -9.07
C LYS A 226 -22.87 21.52 -8.62
N GLY A 227 -22.48 22.42 -9.53
CA GLY A 227 -22.24 23.83 -9.23
C GLY A 227 -20.96 24.10 -8.45
N GLY A 228 -19.99 23.19 -8.49
CA GLY A 228 -18.75 23.24 -7.74
C GLY A 228 -18.87 22.79 -6.28
N CYS A 229 -20.04 22.29 -5.85
CA CYS A 229 -20.36 22.07 -4.45
C CYS A 229 -20.30 20.60 -4.05
N TYR A 230 -19.82 20.38 -2.82
CA TYR A 230 -19.93 19.15 -2.08
C TYR A 230 -20.81 19.35 -0.86
N ASP A 231 -21.70 18.40 -0.61
CA ASP A 231 -22.55 18.39 0.59
C ASP A 231 -21.79 17.79 1.76
N MET A 232 -22.11 18.24 2.96
CA MET A 232 -21.60 17.83 4.28
C MET A 232 -20.44 16.81 4.28
N ILE A 233 -19.23 17.33 4.13
CA ILE A 233 -17.99 16.58 4.08
C ILE A 233 -17.40 16.51 5.48
N LYS A 234 -16.87 15.35 5.89
CA LYS A 234 -16.14 15.21 7.14
C LYS A 234 -14.71 15.72 6.95
N LYS A 235 -14.18 16.40 7.96
CA LYS A 235 -12.75 16.77 8.03
C LYS A 235 -11.85 15.54 7.85
N GLY A 236 -10.80 15.66 7.05
CA GLY A 236 -9.90 14.58 6.67
C GLY A 236 -10.28 13.89 5.34
N SER A 237 -11.35 14.34 4.65
CA SER A 237 -11.78 13.77 3.37
C SER A 237 -11.10 14.41 2.15
N PHE A 238 -10.54 15.60 2.31
CA PHE A 238 -9.86 16.34 1.25
C PHE A 238 -8.40 16.62 1.60
N VAL A 239 -7.63 17.03 0.61
CA VAL A 239 -6.20 17.37 0.81
C VAL A 239 -6.04 18.51 1.84
N PRO A 240 -4.94 18.47 2.63
CA PRO A 240 -4.75 19.41 3.74
C PRO A 240 -4.86 20.88 3.36
N GLU A 241 -4.40 21.25 2.16
CA GLU A 241 -4.46 22.63 1.68
C GLU A 241 -5.90 23.08 1.44
N TYR A 242 -6.75 22.21 0.91
CA TYR A 242 -8.16 22.47 0.70
C TYR A 242 -8.89 22.67 2.04
N GLU A 243 -8.71 21.76 2.97
CA GLU A 243 -9.33 21.84 4.28
C GLU A 243 -8.82 23.03 5.10
N SER A 244 -7.53 23.33 5.01
CA SER A 244 -6.97 24.56 5.59
C SER A 244 -7.70 25.80 5.07
N ALA A 245 -7.91 25.91 3.75
CA ALA A 245 -8.64 27.02 3.16
C ALA A 245 -10.11 27.07 3.63
N VAL A 246 -10.78 25.91 3.75
CA VAL A 246 -12.16 25.87 4.27
C VAL A 246 -12.22 26.32 5.73
N PHE A 247 -11.34 25.80 6.60
CA PHE A 247 -11.42 26.07 8.03
C PHE A 247 -10.95 27.47 8.42
N THR A 248 -10.08 28.09 7.62
CA THR A 248 -9.62 29.49 7.82
C THR A 248 -10.57 30.55 7.22
N THR A 249 -11.48 30.15 6.33
CA THR A 249 -12.44 31.05 5.71
C THR A 249 -13.76 31.04 6.47
N ASP A 250 -14.35 32.21 6.80
CA ASP A 250 -15.64 32.29 7.47
C ASP A 250 -16.79 31.78 6.60
N GLU A 251 -17.87 31.34 7.23
CA GLU A 251 -19.10 30.94 6.54
C GLU A 251 -19.68 32.08 5.69
N GLY A 252 -20.11 31.72 4.49
CA GLY A 252 -20.61 32.67 3.48
C GLY A 252 -19.53 33.33 2.63
N ASN A 253 -18.28 33.31 3.06
CA ASN A 253 -17.15 33.97 2.42
C ASN A 253 -16.37 33.06 1.45
N TYR A 254 -15.45 33.68 0.71
CA TYR A 254 -14.57 33.05 -0.25
C TYR A 254 -13.12 33.07 0.26
N SER A 255 -12.39 31.97 0.10
CA SER A 255 -10.96 31.94 0.39
C SER A 255 -10.17 32.76 -0.64
N PRO A 256 -8.93 33.18 -0.33
CA PRO A 256 -7.93 33.46 -1.36
C PRO A 256 -7.75 32.29 -2.30
N VAL A 257 -7.17 32.53 -3.49
CA VAL A 257 -6.73 31.43 -4.35
C VAL A 257 -5.54 30.72 -3.68
N PHE A 258 -5.59 29.40 -3.58
CA PHE A 258 -4.54 28.57 -2.99
C PHE A 258 -4.16 27.42 -3.93
N LYS A 259 -2.97 26.86 -3.72
CA LYS A 259 -2.43 25.73 -4.50
C LYS A 259 -2.59 24.42 -3.72
N SER A 260 -2.95 23.35 -4.42
CA SER A 260 -2.88 21.97 -3.95
C SER A 260 -2.13 21.09 -4.95
N THR A 261 -2.04 19.80 -4.69
CA THR A 261 -1.49 18.81 -5.63
C THR A 261 -2.31 18.70 -6.93
N TYR A 262 -3.60 19.10 -6.93
CA TYR A 262 -4.49 19.06 -8.08
C TYR A 262 -4.48 20.34 -8.93
N GLY A 263 -3.96 21.44 -8.41
CA GLY A 263 -3.95 22.72 -9.10
C GLY A 263 -4.25 23.90 -8.17
N TYR A 264 -4.82 24.95 -8.73
CA TYR A 264 -5.22 26.15 -8.01
C TYR A 264 -6.73 26.14 -7.76
N HIS A 265 -7.12 26.53 -6.57
CA HIS A 265 -8.52 26.57 -6.13
C HIS A 265 -8.83 27.88 -5.44
N PHE A 266 -10.11 28.23 -5.38
CA PHE A 266 -10.68 28.96 -4.27
C PHE A 266 -11.93 28.23 -3.80
N VAL A 267 -12.28 28.37 -2.52
CA VAL A 267 -13.47 27.78 -1.93
C VAL A 267 -14.43 28.87 -1.46
N LYS A 268 -15.74 28.61 -1.57
CA LYS A 268 -16.79 29.29 -0.85
C LYS A 268 -17.25 28.40 0.28
N VAL A 269 -17.12 28.83 1.50
CA VAL A 269 -17.64 28.10 2.65
C VAL A 269 -19.14 28.41 2.79
N VAL A 270 -19.97 27.37 2.71
CA VAL A 270 -21.42 27.51 2.83
C VAL A 270 -21.85 27.34 4.28
N GLU A 271 -21.31 26.32 4.96
CA GLU A 271 -21.69 25.93 6.32
C GLU A 271 -20.57 25.08 6.97
N LYS A 272 -20.39 25.24 8.30
CA LYS A 272 -19.54 24.42 9.15
C LYS A 272 -20.31 23.90 10.35
N ARG A 273 -20.23 22.57 10.62
CA ARG A 273 -20.87 21.94 11.79
C ARG A 273 -19.87 20.98 12.47
N GLY A 274 -19.10 21.48 13.42
CA GLY A 274 -18.08 20.70 14.10
C GLY A 274 -17.01 20.19 13.13
N GLU A 275 -16.94 18.88 12.95
CA GLU A 275 -16.00 18.26 12.00
C GLU A 275 -16.55 18.17 10.56
N TYR A 276 -17.77 18.62 10.30
CA TYR A 276 -18.40 18.58 8.98
C TYR A 276 -18.49 19.97 8.38
N TYR A 277 -18.38 20.03 7.06
CA TYR A 277 -18.51 21.27 6.33
C TYR A 277 -19.17 21.07 4.96
N ARG A 278 -19.81 22.12 4.47
CA ARG A 278 -20.31 22.26 3.10
C ARG A 278 -19.54 23.38 2.44
N ALA A 279 -18.92 23.08 1.30
CA ALA A 279 -18.16 24.06 0.55
C ALA A 279 -18.36 23.87 -0.96
N CYS A 280 -18.23 24.97 -1.69
CA CYS A 280 -18.19 24.96 -3.14
C CYS A 280 -16.82 25.47 -3.60
N HIS A 281 -16.25 24.92 -4.64
CA HIS A 281 -14.93 25.33 -5.16
C HIS A 281 -14.90 25.38 -6.70
N ILE A 282 -13.91 26.05 -7.22
CA ILE A 282 -13.50 25.97 -8.61
C ILE A 282 -12.02 25.58 -8.61
N LEU A 283 -11.72 24.49 -9.30
CA LEU A 283 -10.37 23.96 -9.51
C LEU A 283 -9.93 24.27 -10.94
N MET A 284 -8.73 24.80 -11.10
CA MET A 284 -8.07 24.92 -12.41
C MET A 284 -6.60 24.58 -12.28
N SER A 285 -6.07 23.88 -13.28
CA SER A 285 -4.64 23.58 -13.38
C SER A 285 -4.02 24.34 -14.56
N PRO A 286 -2.81 24.89 -14.37
CA PRO A 286 -2.06 25.45 -15.48
C PRO A 286 -1.75 24.35 -16.51
N LYS A 287 -1.95 24.63 -17.78
CA LYS A 287 -1.75 23.66 -18.87
C LYS A 287 -0.37 23.80 -19.48
N ILE A 288 0.24 22.65 -19.73
CA ILE A 288 1.45 22.59 -20.54
C ILE A 288 1.02 22.80 -22.00
N LYS A 289 1.67 23.75 -22.67
CA LYS A 289 1.40 24.06 -24.07
C LYS A 289 2.31 23.25 -24.99
N GLU A 290 1.93 23.12 -26.23
CA GLU A 290 2.76 22.46 -27.26
C GLU A 290 4.14 23.13 -27.41
N GLU A 291 4.22 24.45 -27.22
CA GLU A 291 5.46 25.20 -27.22
C GLU A 291 6.43 24.78 -26.11
N ASP A 292 5.90 24.36 -24.95
CA ASP A 292 6.72 23.87 -23.83
C ASP A 292 7.34 22.52 -24.17
N PHE A 293 6.56 21.62 -24.81
CA PHE A 293 7.07 20.36 -25.33
C PHE A 293 8.12 20.58 -26.43
N ASN A 294 7.89 21.53 -27.34
CA ASN A 294 8.85 21.87 -28.39
C ASN A 294 10.19 22.40 -27.82
N ARG A 295 10.13 23.19 -26.74
CA ARG A 295 11.36 23.62 -26.02
C ARG A 295 12.08 22.43 -25.38
N CYS A 296 11.36 21.52 -24.72
CA CYS A 296 11.96 20.32 -24.15
C CYS A 296 12.59 19.44 -25.24
N LYS A 297 11.91 19.29 -26.38
CA LYS A 297 12.46 18.55 -27.52
C LYS A 297 13.75 19.16 -28.03
N ALA A 298 13.78 20.46 -28.27
CA ALA A 298 15.00 21.14 -28.70
C ALA A 298 16.15 21.00 -27.68
N GLN A 299 15.84 21.07 -26.38
CA GLN A 299 16.82 20.91 -25.32
C GLN A 299 17.37 19.48 -25.30
N ILE A 300 16.51 18.45 -25.33
CA ILE A 300 16.98 17.06 -25.28
C ILE A 300 17.74 16.68 -26.55
N ASP A 301 17.33 17.18 -27.72
CA ASP A 301 18.05 16.99 -28.98
C ASP A 301 19.46 17.59 -28.91
N SER A 302 19.62 18.78 -28.29
CA SER A 302 20.93 19.39 -28.02
C SER A 302 21.78 18.53 -27.12
N VAL A 303 21.22 18.04 -25.99
CA VAL A 303 21.92 17.15 -25.04
C VAL A 303 22.33 15.85 -25.75
N TYR A 304 21.48 15.27 -26.58
CA TYR A 304 21.77 14.07 -27.34
C TYR A 304 22.96 14.27 -28.29
N ASN A 305 23.00 15.41 -29.01
CA ASN A 305 24.09 15.74 -29.91
C ASN A 305 25.42 15.92 -29.17
N GLU A 306 25.43 16.53 -27.98
CA GLU A 306 26.62 16.67 -27.15
C GLU A 306 27.10 15.30 -26.62
N LEU A 307 26.20 14.42 -26.24
CA LEU A 307 26.49 13.04 -25.82
C LEU A 307 27.09 12.24 -26.99
N LYS A 308 26.47 12.28 -28.18
CA LYS A 308 27.01 11.63 -29.40
C LYS A 308 28.38 12.14 -29.79
N ALA A 309 28.59 13.43 -29.68
CA ALA A 309 29.89 14.04 -29.93
C ALA A 309 30.92 13.78 -28.83
N LYS A 310 30.56 13.05 -27.76
CA LYS A 310 31.40 12.78 -26.57
C LYS A 310 31.93 14.06 -25.89
N LYS A 311 31.25 15.18 -26.07
CA LYS A 311 31.57 16.46 -25.39
C LYS A 311 31.10 16.47 -23.95
N LEU A 312 30.12 15.63 -23.64
CA LEU A 312 29.55 15.50 -22.31
C LEU A 312 29.39 14.01 -22.01
N SER A 313 29.65 13.59 -20.76
CA SER A 313 29.33 12.23 -20.32
C SER A 313 27.86 12.12 -19.95
N PHE A 314 27.29 10.91 -20.03
CA PHE A 314 25.90 10.67 -19.69
C PHE A 314 25.58 11.10 -18.24
N ASN A 315 26.47 10.75 -17.30
CA ASN A 315 26.32 11.11 -15.89
C ASN A 315 26.28 12.63 -15.67
N ALA A 316 27.17 13.37 -16.35
CA ALA A 316 27.20 14.81 -16.26
C ALA A 316 25.97 15.46 -16.92
N ALA A 317 25.48 14.88 -18.01
CA ALA A 317 24.26 15.33 -18.67
C ALA A 317 23.02 15.07 -17.79
N ALA A 318 22.92 13.88 -17.17
CA ALA A 318 21.85 13.56 -16.24
C ALA A 318 21.81 14.55 -15.07
N ALA A 319 22.95 14.76 -14.42
CA ALA A 319 23.06 15.68 -13.28
C ALA A 319 22.71 17.13 -13.64
N ARG A 320 23.05 17.56 -14.86
CA ARG A 320 22.87 18.96 -15.28
C ARG A 320 21.49 19.26 -15.88
N PHE A 321 20.95 18.34 -16.67
CA PHE A 321 19.79 18.62 -17.53
C PHE A 321 18.55 17.80 -17.15
N SER A 322 18.69 16.64 -16.47
CA SER A 322 17.53 15.84 -16.13
C SER A 322 16.61 16.58 -15.14
N THR A 323 15.32 16.51 -15.41
CA THR A 323 14.27 17.03 -14.53
C THR A 323 13.75 15.97 -13.56
N ASP A 324 14.21 14.72 -13.70
CA ASP A 324 13.84 13.61 -12.82
C ASP A 324 14.75 13.58 -11.59
N GLU A 325 14.23 14.02 -10.46
CA GLU A 325 14.97 14.14 -9.21
C GLU A 325 15.44 12.79 -8.65
N GLU A 326 14.73 11.69 -8.96
CA GLU A 326 15.10 10.36 -8.45
C GLU A 326 16.38 9.84 -9.11
N THR A 327 16.51 10.00 -10.42
CA THR A 327 17.66 9.48 -11.18
C THR A 327 18.76 10.51 -11.40
N LYS A 328 18.44 11.81 -11.39
CA LYS A 328 19.37 12.91 -11.61
C LYS A 328 20.64 12.82 -10.73
N ASN A 329 20.46 12.59 -9.44
CA ASN A 329 21.57 12.51 -8.47
C ASN A 329 22.28 11.14 -8.45
N GLN A 330 21.75 10.17 -9.21
CA GLN A 330 22.29 8.82 -9.35
C GLN A 330 22.90 8.59 -10.75
N ALA A 331 23.37 9.64 -11.38
CA ALA A 331 23.96 9.59 -12.73
C ALA A 331 22.97 9.09 -13.82
N GLY A 332 21.68 9.28 -13.60
CA GLY A 332 20.62 8.80 -14.48
C GLY A 332 20.22 7.34 -14.27
N LYS A 333 20.87 6.60 -13.37
CA LYS A 333 20.58 5.16 -13.14
C LYS A 333 19.19 4.94 -12.54
N ILE A 334 18.51 3.95 -13.07
CA ILE A 334 17.19 3.55 -12.56
C ILE A 334 17.36 2.42 -11.55
N MET A 335 16.82 2.63 -10.36
CA MET A 335 16.82 1.63 -9.29
C MET A 335 15.58 0.75 -9.39
N ASN A 336 15.78 -0.55 -9.23
CA ASN A 336 14.67 -1.50 -9.09
C ASN A 336 14.16 -1.44 -7.64
N MET A 337 12.95 -0.90 -7.47
CA MET A 337 12.35 -0.70 -6.14
C MET A 337 12.07 -2.00 -5.39
N GLN A 338 12.02 -3.15 -6.08
CA GLN A 338 11.77 -4.45 -5.45
C GLN A 338 13.05 -5.06 -4.88
N THR A 339 14.18 -4.87 -5.58
CA THR A 339 15.45 -5.50 -5.21
C THR A 339 16.44 -4.53 -4.56
N GLY A 340 16.22 -3.21 -4.71
CA GLY A 340 17.17 -2.17 -4.30
C GLY A 340 18.41 -2.07 -5.19
N GLY A 341 18.52 -2.92 -6.23
CA GLY A 341 19.63 -2.90 -7.20
C GLY A 341 19.29 -2.13 -8.48
N THR A 342 20.16 -2.24 -9.47
CA THR A 342 19.99 -1.57 -10.79
C THR A 342 19.58 -2.54 -11.90
N ARG A 343 19.38 -3.83 -11.60
CA ARG A 343 18.98 -4.84 -12.58
C ARG A 343 17.47 -4.93 -12.67
N HIS A 344 16.97 -4.95 -13.90
CA HIS A 344 15.56 -5.09 -14.22
C HIS A 344 15.35 -6.32 -15.10
N ASP A 345 14.40 -7.16 -14.72
CA ASP A 345 13.98 -8.26 -15.59
C ASP A 345 13.26 -7.69 -16.81
N VAL A 346 13.71 -8.08 -18.00
CA VAL A 346 13.14 -7.63 -19.26
C VAL A 346 11.63 -7.93 -19.36
N ALA A 347 11.18 -9.02 -18.73
CA ALA A 347 9.76 -9.39 -18.71
C ALA A 347 8.89 -8.41 -17.87
N THR A 348 9.50 -7.63 -16.99
CA THR A 348 8.78 -6.63 -16.15
C THR A 348 8.73 -5.24 -16.77
N LEU A 349 9.48 -4.99 -17.83
CA LEU A 349 9.50 -3.71 -18.51
C LEU A 349 8.23 -3.51 -19.35
N THR A 350 7.86 -2.23 -19.54
CA THR A 350 6.81 -1.91 -20.52
C THR A 350 7.24 -2.31 -21.94
N ALA A 351 6.28 -2.68 -22.78
CA ALA A 351 6.57 -3.12 -24.15
C ALA A 351 7.37 -2.07 -24.95
N GLU A 352 7.07 -0.78 -24.75
CA GLU A 352 7.73 0.33 -25.42
C GLU A 352 9.20 0.47 -24.98
N LEU A 353 9.45 0.44 -23.67
CA LEU A 353 10.79 0.52 -23.11
C LEU A 353 11.64 -0.70 -23.53
N ASN A 354 11.06 -1.89 -23.44
CA ASN A 354 11.73 -3.11 -23.88
C ASN A 354 12.11 -3.05 -25.38
N LEU A 355 11.19 -2.59 -26.23
CA LEU A 355 11.47 -2.41 -27.65
C LEU A 355 12.62 -1.40 -27.89
N THR A 356 12.66 -0.32 -27.11
CA THR A 356 13.74 0.68 -27.20
C THR A 356 15.07 0.08 -26.78
N LEU A 357 15.12 -0.53 -25.59
CA LEU A 357 16.38 -1.10 -25.07
C LEU A 357 16.86 -2.30 -25.90
N SER A 358 15.97 -3.09 -26.50
CA SER A 358 16.35 -4.25 -27.31
C SER A 358 17.17 -3.88 -28.55
N LYS A 359 17.05 -2.67 -29.06
CA LYS A 359 17.79 -2.16 -30.21
C LYS A 359 19.17 -1.61 -29.86
N LEU A 360 19.46 -1.41 -28.57
CA LEU A 360 20.69 -0.81 -28.10
C LEU A 360 21.74 -1.85 -27.73
N LYS A 361 22.98 -1.54 -28.04
CA LYS A 361 24.17 -2.21 -27.49
C LYS A 361 24.56 -1.55 -26.16
N GLU A 362 25.34 -2.24 -25.36
CA GLU A 362 25.86 -1.68 -24.11
C GLU A 362 26.65 -0.41 -24.36
N GLY A 363 26.34 0.63 -23.59
CA GLY A 363 26.86 1.98 -23.73
C GLY A 363 26.21 2.80 -24.85
N GLU A 364 25.24 2.27 -25.59
CA GLU A 364 24.57 2.97 -26.67
C GLU A 364 23.35 3.76 -26.15
N LEU A 365 23.10 4.90 -26.81
CA LEU A 365 22.00 5.82 -26.48
C LEU A 365 20.80 5.58 -27.40
N SER A 366 19.59 5.63 -26.83
CA SER A 366 18.39 5.77 -27.65
C SER A 366 18.35 7.17 -28.28
N GLU A 367 17.59 7.30 -29.39
CA GLU A 367 17.18 8.62 -29.82
C GLU A 367 16.24 9.26 -28.78
N PRO A 368 16.18 10.61 -28.71
CA PRO A 368 15.21 11.31 -27.89
C PRO A 368 13.78 10.90 -28.26
N GLN A 369 13.00 10.46 -27.30
CA GLN A 369 11.63 10.05 -27.53
C GLN A 369 10.70 10.59 -26.46
N LEU A 370 9.43 10.84 -26.80
CA LEU A 370 8.38 11.19 -25.84
C LEU A 370 7.95 9.91 -25.12
N ALA A 371 8.00 9.90 -23.80
CA ALA A 371 7.61 8.74 -23.00
C ALA A 371 6.76 9.16 -21.80
N LYS A 372 5.80 8.32 -21.45
CA LYS A 372 4.97 8.49 -20.26
C LYS A 372 5.76 8.06 -19.02
N GLN A 373 5.90 8.97 -18.08
CA GLN A 373 6.59 8.73 -16.82
C GLN A 373 5.69 7.98 -15.81
N PRO A 374 6.24 7.38 -14.73
CA PRO A 374 5.45 6.70 -13.69
C PRO A 374 4.37 7.58 -13.05
N ASN A 375 4.60 8.90 -12.98
CA ASN A 375 3.62 9.90 -12.49
C ASN A 375 2.49 10.22 -13.48
N GLY A 376 2.43 9.52 -14.62
CA GLY A 376 1.43 9.70 -15.67
C GLY A 376 1.67 10.87 -16.62
N LYS A 377 2.69 11.70 -16.39
CA LYS A 377 3.02 12.85 -17.24
C LYS A 377 3.94 12.43 -18.38
N GLU A 378 3.88 13.16 -19.50
CA GLU A 378 4.76 12.95 -20.64
C GLU A 378 6.02 13.79 -20.54
N ALA A 379 7.15 13.20 -20.92
CA ALA A 379 8.45 13.86 -20.96
C ALA A 379 9.30 13.33 -22.13
N TYR A 380 10.25 14.11 -22.60
CA TYR A 380 11.27 13.60 -23.52
C TYR A 380 12.36 12.88 -22.75
N VAL A 381 12.76 11.71 -23.25
CA VAL A 381 13.73 10.83 -22.58
C VAL A 381 14.78 10.33 -23.55
N ILE A 382 16.02 10.27 -23.08
CA ILE A 382 17.12 9.51 -23.70
C ILE A 382 17.44 8.36 -22.74
N TYR A 383 17.41 7.14 -23.23
CA TYR A 383 17.88 5.96 -22.50
C TYR A 383 19.31 5.60 -22.91
N MET A 384 20.07 5.06 -21.97
CA MET A 384 21.34 4.41 -22.21
C MET A 384 21.28 2.99 -21.68
N LEU A 385 21.62 2.01 -22.50
CA LEU A 385 21.78 0.66 -22.00
C LEU A 385 23.15 0.52 -21.33
N ASP A 386 23.16 0.34 -20.01
CA ASP A 386 24.39 0.21 -19.24
C ASP A 386 24.97 -1.21 -19.34
N ALA A 387 24.13 -2.22 -19.19
CA ALA A 387 24.52 -3.63 -19.31
C ALA A 387 23.33 -4.52 -19.70
N ARG A 388 23.61 -5.64 -20.34
CA ARG A 388 22.66 -6.69 -20.67
C ARG A 388 23.18 -8.04 -20.18
N LEU A 389 22.42 -8.67 -19.32
CA LEU A 389 22.71 -9.99 -18.81
C LEU A 389 21.77 -10.99 -19.48
N PRO A 390 22.30 -11.94 -20.28
CA PRO A 390 21.47 -12.94 -20.90
C PRO A 390 20.82 -13.85 -19.87
N ALA A 391 19.73 -14.50 -20.25
CA ALA A 391 19.09 -15.49 -19.39
C ALA A 391 20.11 -16.60 -19.03
N HIS A 392 20.18 -16.94 -17.74
CA HIS A 392 21.16 -17.89 -17.22
C HIS A 392 20.62 -18.65 -16.01
N ARG A 393 21.27 -19.75 -15.67
CA ARG A 393 21.03 -20.42 -14.39
C ARG A 393 21.78 -19.66 -13.30
N ALA A 394 21.08 -19.38 -12.18
CA ALA A 394 21.63 -18.57 -11.11
C ALA A 394 22.99 -19.08 -10.62
N ASN A 395 23.94 -18.17 -10.42
CA ASN A 395 25.30 -18.47 -10.02
C ASN A 395 25.85 -17.43 -9.03
N MET A 396 26.96 -17.80 -8.34
CA MET A 396 27.55 -16.96 -7.30
C MET A 396 28.20 -15.67 -7.81
N GLU A 397 28.60 -15.64 -9.07
CA GLU A 397 29.28 -14.48 -9.66
C GLU A 397 28.29 -13.36 -9.98
N GLN A 398 27.15 -13.74 -10.55
CA GLN A 398 26.15 -12.79 -11.02
C GLN A 398 25.02 -12.54 -10.01
N ASP A 399 24.67 -13.57 -9.19
CA ASP A 399 23.46 -13.57 -8.37
C ASP A 399 23.76 -13.75 -6.88
N TYR A 400 24.92 -13.29 -6.41
CA TYR A 400 25.33 -13.39 -5.01
C TYR A 400 24.25 -12.92 -4.05
N GLU A 401 23.61 -11.78 -4.35
CA GLU A 401 22.56 -11.16 -3.50
C GLU A 401 21.35 -12.09 -3.34
N LEU A 402 20.97 -12.85 -4.38
CA LEU A 402 19.90 -13.84 -4.30
C LEU A 402 20.21 -14.92 -3.26
N PHE A 403 21.44 -15.48 -3.32
CA PHE A 403 21.88 -16.50 -2.37
C PHE A 403 22.10 -15.94 -0.98
N GLN A 404 22.59 -14.71 -0.89
CA GLN A 404 22.72 -13.98 0.37
C GLN A 404 21.35 -13.80 1.05
N ALA A 405 20.35 -13.28 0.36
CA ALA A 405 19.01 -13.10 0.90
C ALA A 405 18.37 -14.43 1.34
N LYS A 406 18.58 -15.51 0.55
CA LYS A 406 18.11 -16.86 0.92
C LYS A 406 18.82 -17.40 2.15
N THR A 407 20.13 -17.26 2.23
CA THR A 407 20.92 -17.68 3.40
C THR A 407 20.50 -16.91 4.64
N GLU A 408 20.32 -15.59 4.54
CA GLU A 408 19.85 -14.78 5.65
C GLU A 408 18.45 -15.20 6.11
N SER A 409 17.53 -15.46 5.18
CA SER A 409 16.19 -15.95 5.49
C SER A 409 16.24 -17.28 6.26
N ILE A 410 17.10 -18.21 5.85
CA ILE A 410 17.28 -19.50 6.53
C ILE A 410 17.86 -19.30 7.93
N GLU A 411 18.87 -18.47 8.09
CA GLU A 411 19.50 -18.24 9.40
C GLU A 411 18.56 -17.48 10.35
N ARG A 412 17.73 -16.56 9.84
CA ARG A 412 16.65 -15.92 10.62
C ARG A 412 15.62 -16.96 11.06
N GLN A 413 15.24 -17.89 10.18
CA GLN A 413 14.33 -18.97 10.55
C GLN A 413 14.94 -19.88 11.61
N ASN A 414 16.19 -20.29 11.45
CA ASN A 414 16.91 -21.10 12.43
C ASN A 414 16.97 -20.40 13.80
N ALA A 415 17.27 -19.10 13.84
CA ALA A 415 17.30 -18.32 15.06
C ALA A 415 15.90 -18.29 15.72
N THR A 416 14.86 -18.14 14.93
CA THR A 416 13.46 -18.18 15.36
C THR A 416 13.10 -19.54 15.95
N ASP A 417 13.44 -20.63 15.26
CA ASP A 417 13.16 -22.00 15.70
C ASP A 417 13.84 -22.33 17.05
N VAL A 418 15.11 -21.93 17.18
CA VAL A 418 15.85 -22.05 18.46
C VAL A 418 15.17 -21.25 19.58
N TRP A 419 14.72 -20.04 19.26
CA TRP A 419 14.02 -19.19 20.21
C TRP A 419 12.68 -19.80 20.64
N VAL A 420 11.87 -20.29 19.68
CA VAL A 420 10.60 -20.98 19.97
C VAL A 420 10.83 -22.17 20.91
N GLY A 421 11.80 -23.02 20.61
CA GLY A 421 12.13 -24.17 21.44
C GLY A 421 12.55 -23.79 22.88
N LYS A 422 13.21 -22.63 23.08
CA LYS A 422 13.53 -22.09 24.41
C LYS A 422 12.32 -21.49 25.11
N SER A 423 11.50 -20.75 24.37
CA SER A 423 10.33 -20.05 24.91
C SER A 423 9.24 -21.04 25.34
N LEU A 424 9.01 -22.12 24.60
CA LEU A 424 8.07 -23.17 24.97
C LEU A 424 8.49 -23.93 26.26
N LYS A 425 9.78 -23.90 26.63
CA LYS A 425 10.22 -24.47 27.91
C LYS A 425 9.80 -23.61 29.11
N LYS A 426 9.52 -22.33 28.91
CA LYS A 426 9.25 -21.36 29.97
C LYS A 426 7.74 -20.99 30.04
N ASN A 427 7.01 -21.16 28.96
CA ASN A 427 5.62 -20.76 28.86
C ASN A 427 4.71 -21.99 28.86
N TYR A 428 3.56 -21.86 29.51
CA TYR A 428 2.48 -22.83 29.43
C TYR A 428 1.84 -22.77 28.03
N SER A 429 1.58 -23.93 27.44
CA SER A 429 0.82 -24.04 26.20
C SER A 429 -0.09 -25.24 26.21
N PHE A 430 -1.23 -25.13 25.57
CA PHE A 430 -2.22 -26.21 25.44
C PHE A 430 -2.84 -26.19 24.06
N MET A 431 -3.37 -27.36 23.64
CA MET A 431 -4.13 -27.53 22.41
C MET A 431 -5.31 -28.47 22.60
N ASP A 432 -6.34 -28.26 21.78
CA ASP A 432 -7.54 -29.11 21.75
C ASP A 432 -7.18 -30.52 21.25
N GLU A 433 -7.98 -31.49 21.70
CA GLU A 433 -7.79 -32.92 21.35
C GLU A 433 -7.84 -33.19 19.84
N GLN A 434 -8.57 -32.40 19.07
CA GLN A 434 -8.66 -32.55 17.62
C GLN A 434 -7.31 -32.44 16.89
N PHE A 435 -6.32 -31.78 17.52
CA PHE A 435 -4.96 -31.62 16.96
C PHE A 435 -3.93 -32.64 17.48
N LYS A 436 -4.34 -33.61 18.30
CA LYS A 436 -3.42 -34.62 18.89
C LYS A 436 -2.70 -35.47 17.83
N ASN A 437 -3.34 -35.67 16.68
CA ASN A 437 -2.80 -36.45 15.58
C ASN A 437 -1.98 -35.64 14.57
N CYS A 438 -1.84 -34.33 14.79
CA CYS A 438 -1.02 -33.47 13.97
C CYS A 438 0.47 -33.70 14.22
N THR A 439 1.27 -33.70 13.17
CA THR A 439 2.72 -33.63 13.27
C THR A 439 3.13 -32.16 13.26
N PHE A 440 3.58 -31.67 14.38
CA PHE A 440 4.03 -30.29 14.57
C PHE A 440 5.57 -30.21 14.53
N GLN A 441 6.07 -29.04 14.16
CA GLN A 441 7.51 -28.73 14.22
C GLN A 441 7.97 -28.60 15.67
N PHE A 442 7.10 -28.07 16.55
CA PHE A 442 7.39 -27.83 17.96
C PHE A 442 6.46 -28.63 18.89
N ASN A 443 6.93 -28.88 20.10
CA ASN A 443 6.12 -29.55 21.10
C ASN A 443 5.27 -28.53 21.88
N TRP A 444 4.03 -28.33 21.46
CA TRP A 444 3.06 -27.42 22.04
C TRP A 444 2.32 -27.99 23.27
N ASN A 445 2.46 -29.28 23.55
CA ASN A 445 1.84 -29.95 24.70
C ASN A 445 2.83 -29.99 25.86
N LYS A 446 2.92 -28.91 26.63
CA LYS A 446 3.59 -28.95 27.93
C LYS A 446 2.59 -28.56 29.02
N LYS A 447 2.25 -29.56 29.84
CA LYS A 447 1.57 -29.34 31.10
C LYS A 447 2.51 -28.67 32.11
#